data_c0f90504193619209bb5d9a76f1676e5
#
_entry.id   c0f90504193619209bb5d9a76f1676e5
#
_cell.length_a   1.000
_cell.length_b   1.000
_cell.length_c   1.000
_cell.angle_alpha   90.00
_cell.angle_beta   90.00
_cell.angle_gamma   90.00
#
_symmetry.space_group_name_H-M   'P 1'
#
loop_
_entity.id
_entity.type
_entity.pdbx_description
1 polymer ?
#
loop_
_entity_poly.entity_id
_entity_poly.type
_entity_poly.pdbx_seq_one_letter_code
_entity_poly.pdbx_strand_id
1 'polypeptide(L)'
;IFERAVKREILEGEIALPDVPQEVLAKYPGILAGIQGLEEQGFPVLVKDASLGGQYPVMCVTLMNPRTGGVFASFGAHPSLEVALERSLTELLQGRSFEGLNDLPPPTFVSNAVTEPNNFVEHFIDSSGVVSWRFFSSKSDYEFVEWDFSGHGENSNADEAATLFGILAEMGKEAYQAVY
;
A
#
# COMPACT_ATOMS: atom_id res chain seq x y z
N ILE A 1 -6.23 -7.90 5.75
CA ILE A 1 -7.62 -7.40 5.78
C ILE A 1 -7.65 -5.93 5.34
N PHE A 2 -6.90 -5.03 6.01
CA PHE A 2 -6.89 -3.60 5.73
C PHE A 2 -6.47 -3.29 4.29
N GLU A 3 -5.37 -3.85 3.81
CA GLU A 3 -4.87 -3.66 2.45
C GLU A 3 -5.96 -3.95 1.40
N ARG A 4 -6.66 -5.08 1.56
CA ARG A 4 -7.74 -5.46 0.64
C ARG A 4 -8.95 -4.52 0.74
N ALA A 5 -9.35 -4.15 1.95
CA ALA A 5 -10.52 -3.28 2.15
C ALA A 5 -10.27 -1.89 1.57
N VAL A 6 -9.12 -1.29 1.91
CA VAL A 6 -8.72 0.03 1.43
C VAL A 6 -8.51 0.03 -0.08
N LYS A 7 -7.82 -0.99 -0.62
CA LYS A 7 -7.65 -1.12 -2.07
C LYS A 7 -8.98 -1.16 -2.80
N ARG A 8 -9.97 -1.87 -2.27
CA ARG A 8 -11.31 -1.90 -2.85
C ARG A 8 -11.96 -0.51 -2.85
N GLU A 9 -11.91 0.21 -1.74
CA GLU A 9 -12.47 1.57 -1.65
C GLU A 9 -11.79 2.53 -2.62
N ILE A 10 -10.47 2.46 -2.76
CA ILE A 10 -9.71 3.25 -3.72
C ILE A 10 -10.16 2.97 -5.15
N LEU A 11 -10.34 1.70 -5.51
CA LEU A 11 -10.72 1.29 -6.85
C LEU A 11 -12.18 1.65 -7.17
N GLU A 12 -13.11 1.34 -6.26
CA GLU A 12 -14.53 1.63 -6.45
C GLU A 12 -14.83 3.14 -6.45
N GLY A 13 -14.11 3.90 -5.61
CA GLY A 13 -14.23 5.35 -5.51
C GLY A 13 -13.37 6.12 -6.52
N GLU A 14 -12.52 5.45 -7.29
CA GLU A 14 -11.52 6.10 -8.17
C GLU A 14 -10.70 7.17 -7.41
N ILE A 15 -10.30 6.87 -6.18
CA ILE A 15 -9.68 7.83 -5.27
C ILE A 15 -8.25 8.15 -5.71
N ALA A 16 -7.93 9.43 -5.82
CA ALA A 16 -6.57 9.91 -6.05
C ALA A 16 -5.86 10.09 -4.70
N LEU A 17 -4.80 9.32 -4.50
CA LEU A 17 -4.04 9.30 -3.26
C LEU A 17 -3.02 10.45 -3.20
N PRO A 18 -2.80 11.07 -2.03
CA PRO A 18 -1.73 12.05 -1.86
C PRO A 18 -0.36 11.40 -1.87
N ASP A 19 0.63 12.14 -2.35
CA ASP A 19 2.02 11.75 -2.24
C ASP A 19 2.48 11.88 -0.77
N VAL A 20 3.35 10.97 -0.36
CA VAL A 20 4.05 11.11 0.92
C VAL A 20 5.14 12.17 0.75
N PRO A 21 5.15 13.22 1.58
CA PRO A 21 6.15 14.27 1.48
C PRO A 21 7.58 13.74 1.66
N GLN A 22 8.52 14.32 0.91
CA GLN A 22 9.92 13.90 0.94
C GLN A 22 10.55 14.05 2.33
N GLU A 23 10.14 15.07 3.09
CA GLU A 23 10.58 15.29 4.47
C GLU A 23 10.11 14.18 5.43
N VAL A 24 9.01 13.52 5.12
CA VAL A 24 8.52 12.36 5.89
C VAL A 24 9.35 11.13 5.53
N LEU A 25 9.57 10.88 4.24
CA LEU A 25 10.42 9.76 3.79
C LEU A 25 11.86 9.89 4.30
N ALA A 26 12.37 11.11 4.44
CA ALA A 26 13.71 11.37 4.98
C ALA A 26 13.88 10.94 6.44
N LYS A 27 12.79 10.75 7.19
CA LYS A 27 12.85 10.22 8.56
C LYS A 27 13.21 8.72 8.58
N TYR A 28 13.05 8.02 7.45
CA TYR A 28 13.23 6.57 7.29
C TYR A 28 14.33 6.26 6.28
N PRO A 29 15.61 6.41 6.65
CA PRO A 29 16.73 6.33 5.70
C PRO A 29 16.84 4.99 4.98
N GLY A 30 16.45 3.88 5.61
CA GLY A 30 16.44 2.56 4.98
C GLY A 30 15.43 2.46 3.84
N ILE A 31 14.24 3.01 4.04
CA ILE A 31 13.17 3.06 3.03
C ILE A 31 13.59 3.98 1.89
N LEU A 32 14.10 5.17 2.21
CA LEU A 32 14.56 6.13 1.22
C LEU A 32 15.68 5.56 0.34
N ALA A 33 16.63 4.84 0.94
CA ALA A 33 17.71 4.17 0.20
C ALA A 33 17.16 3.08 -0.73
N GLY A 34 16.15 2.32 -0.30
CA GLY A 34 15.48 1.33 -1.14
C GLY A 34 14.79 1.96 -2.35
N ILE A 35 14.08 3.07 -2.16
CA ILE A 35 13.44 3.83 -3.23
C ILE A 35 14.49 4.34 -4.22
N GLN A 36 15.53 5.01 -3.74
CA GLN A 36 16.61 5.53 -4.56
C GLN A 36 17.32 4.43 -5.36
N GLY A 37 17.53 3.25 -4.76
CA GLY A 37 18.11 2.11 -5.46
C GLY A 37 17.27 1.63 -6.65
N LEU A 38 15.94 1.69 -6.57
CA LEU A 38 15.06 1.39 -7.69
C LEU A 38 15.10 2.49 -8.77
N GLU A 39 15.10 3.75 -8.36
CA GLU A 39 15.16 4.89 -9.26
C GLU A 39 16.49 4.93 -10.04
N GLU A 40 17.61 4.60 -9.39
CA GLU A 40 18.94 4.46 -10.03
C GLU A 40 18.96 3.35 -11.09
N GLN A 41 18.13 2.32 -10.95
CA GLN A 41 17.93 1.28 -11.96
C GLN A 41 16.96 1.71 -13.09
N GLY A 42 16.42 2.91 -13.01
CA GLY A 42 15.53 3.48 -14.02
C GLY A 42 14.04 3.16 -13.81
N PHE A 43 13.64 2.77 -12.61
CA PHE A 43 12.26 2.51 -12.24
C PHE A 43 11.74 3.61 -11.30
N PRO A 44 11.00 4.61 -11.79
CA PRO A 44 10.38 5.61 -10.94
C PRO A 44 9.46 4.97 -9.89
N VAL A 45 9.56 5.47 -8.67
CA VAL A 45 8.77 5.01 -7.53
C VAL A 45 7.88 6.14 -7.03
N LEU A 46 6.61 5.85 -6.83
CA LEU A 46 5.68 6.77 -6.18
C LEU A 46 5.26 6.18 -4.84
N VAL A 47 5.40 6.96 -3.79
CA VAL A 47 4.96 6.61 -2.44
C VAL A 47 3.70 7.39 -2.13
N LYS A 48 2.60 6.68 -1.93
CA LYS A 48 1.26 7.24 -1.75
C LYS A 48 0.71 6.89 -0.38
N ASP A 49 0.04 7.84 0.23
CA ASP A 49 -0.74 7.59 1.43
C ASP A 49 -2.08 6.93 1.06
N ALA A 50 -2.25 5.69 1.46
CA ALA A 50 -3.49 4.94 1.26
C ALA A 50 -4.34 4.86 2.55
N SER A 51 -4.06 5.73 3.52
CA SER A 51 -4.77 5.74 4.80
C SER A 51 -6.19 6.31 4.74
N LEU A 52 -6.59 6.88 3.60
CA LEU A 52 -7.84 7.60 3.40
C LEU A 52 -8.03 8.74 4.43
N GLY A 53 -7.00 9.59 4.55
CA GLY A 53 -7.00 10.72 5.49
C GLY A 53 -6.70 10.31 6.93
N GLY A 54 -5.85 9.32 7.14
CA GLY A 54 -5.44 8.83 8.46
C GLY A 54 -6.44 7.91 9.14
N GLN A 55 -7.41 7.36 8.39
CA GLN A 55 -8.42 6.46 8.95
C GLN A 55 -7.91 5.02 9.06
N TYR A 56 -7.02 4.60 8.15
CA TYR A 56 -6.54 3.22 8.06
C TYR A 56 -5.02 3.15 8.04
N PRO A 57 -4.42 2.13 8.66
CA PRO A 57 -2.96 1.98 8.73
C PRO A 57 -2.39 1.37 7.43
N VAL A 58 -2.61 2.02 6.29
CA VAL A 58 -2.23 1.48 4.98
C VAL A 58 -1.43 2.48 4.17
N MET A 59 -0.30 2.00 3.62
CA MET A 59 0.52 2.73 2.66
C MET A 59 0.51 2.03 1.31
N CYS A 60 0.86 2.77 0.26
CA CYS A 60 1.00 2.24 -1.08
C CYS A 60 2.31 2.70 -1.70
N VAL A 61 3.06 1.77 -2.29
CA VAL A 61 4.22 2.08 -3.10
C VAL A 61 3.98 1.56 -4.51
N THR A 62 4.20 2.41 -5.49
CA THR A 62 4.00 2.09 -6.90
C THR A 62 5.31 2.21 -7.65
N LEU A 63 5.64 1.19 -8.42
CA LEU A 63 6.79 1.16 -9.30
C LEU A 63 6.30 1.24 -10.75
N MET A 64 6.96 2.07 -11.54
CA MET A 64 6.66 2.23 -12.97
C MET A 64 7.82 1.73 -13.82
N ASN A 65 7.50 0.97 -14.86
CA ASN A 65 8.47 0.67 -15.91
C ASN A 65 8.30 1.66 -17.06
N PRO A 66 9.22 2.62 -17.25
CA PRO A 66 9.08 3.65 -18.28
C PRO A 66 9.20 3.11 -19.71
N ARG A 67 9.74 1.90 -19.89
CA ARG A 67 9.91 1.28 -21.22
C ARG A 67 8.61 0.67 -21.73
N THR A 68 7.82 0.09 -20.84
CA THR A 68 6.58 -0.62 -21.19
C THR A 68 5.32 0.13 -20.80
N GLY A 69 5.44 1.15 -19.93
CA GLY A 69 4.32 1.81 -19.27
C GLY A 69 3.65 0.91 -18.22
N GLY A 70 4.24 -0.26 -17.92
CA GLY A 70 3.74 -1.16 -16.91
C GLY A 70 3.86 -0.53 -15.52
N VAL A 71 2.83 -0.73 -14.70
CA VAL A 71 2.76 -0.20 -13.34
C VAL A 71 2.45 -1.32 -12.38
N PHE A 72 3.12 -1.29 -11.26
CA PHE A 72 2.97 -2.26 -10.20
C PHE A 72 2.76 -1.52 -8.89
N ALA A 73 1.66 -1.77 -8.20
CA ALA A 73 1.34 -1.16 -6.93
C ALA A 73 1.28 -2.21 -5.83
N SER A 74 1.96 -1.94 -4.73
CA SER A 74 1.94 -2.75 -3.53
C SER A 74 1.37 -1.96 -2.37
N PHE A 75 0.57 -2.62 -1.53
CA PHE A 75 -0.03 -2.04 -0.36
C PHE A 75 0.49 -2.74 0.89
N GLY A 76 0.92 -1.97 1.88
CA GLY A 76 1.38 -2.47 3.16
C GLY A 76 0.55 -1.90 4.30
N ALA A 77 0.10 -2.75 5.19
CA ALA A 77 -0.64 -2.35 6.38
C ALA A 77 0.12 -2.70 7.66
N HIS A 78 0.25 -1.71 8.54
CA HIS A 78 0.80 -1.90 9.90
C HIS A 78 0.44 -0.69 10.75
N PRO A 79 0.25 -0.82 12.10
CA PRO A 79 0.02 0.32 12.98
C PRO A 79 1.09 1.41 12.92
N SER A 80 2.36 1.06 12.70
CA SER A 80 3.46 2.00 12.45
C SER A 80 3.56 2.33 10.97
N LEU A 81 3.60 3.62 10.63
CA LEU A 81 3.78 4.12 9.27
C LEU A 81 5.09 3.62 8.64
N GLU A 82 6.19 3.62 9.41
CA GLU A 82 7.49 3.11 8.95
C GLU A 82 7.38 1.65 8.48
N VAL A 83 6.79 0.79 9.30
CA VAL A 83 6.64 -0.64 8.98
C VAL A 83 5.66 -0.85 7.83
N ALA A 84 4.60 -0.05 7.73
CA ALA A 84 3.68 -0.11 6.59
C ALA A 84 4.37 0.25 5.27
N LEU A 85 5.24 1.27 5.28
CA LEU A 85 6.08 1.64 4.14
C LEU A 85 7.08 0.55 3.78
N GLU A 86 7.80 0.01 4.78
CA GLU A 86 8.76 -1.09 4.58
C GLU A 86 8.09 -2.31 3.94
N ARG A 87 6.93 -2.70 4.45
CA ARG A 87 6.14 -3.81 3.88
C ARG A 87 5.73 -3.54 2.45
N SER A 88 5.20 -2.34 2.16
CA SER A 88 4.83 -1.96 0.79
C SER A 88 6.02 -2.05 -0.16
N LEU A 89 7.19 -1.58 0.26
CA LEU A 89 8.40 -1.58 -0.56
C LEU A 89 8.95 -3.00 -0.78
N THR A 90 8.99 -3.82 0.28
CA THR A 90 9.49 -5.19 0.18
C THR A 90 8.59 -6.09 -0.65
N GLU A 91 7.28 -5.91 -0.58
CA GLU A 91 6.32 -6.67 -1.40
C GLU A 91 6.43 -6.34 -2.89
N LEU A 92 6.80 -5.09 -3.26
CA LEU A 92 7.10 -4.75 -4.65
C LEU A 92 8.14 -5.67 -5.29
N LEU A 93 9.15 -6.04 -4.51
CA LEU A 93 10.31 -6.80 -4.98
C LEU A 93 10.19 -8.30 -4.70
N GLN A 94 9.18 -8.72 -3.95
CA GLN A 94 9.04 -10.10 -3.51
C GLN A 94 8.99 -11.07 -4.71
N GLY A 95 10.00 -11.92 -4.79
CA GLY A 95 10.10 -12.93 -5.85
C GLY A 95 10.47 -12.39 -7.24
N ARG A 96 10.86 -11.12 -7.36
CA ARG A 96 11.25 -10.49 -8.63
C ARG A 96 12.72 -10.13 -8.64
N SER A 97 13.35 -10.39 -9.79
CA SER A 97 14.64 -9.78 -10.13
C SER A 97 14.42 -8.45 -10.85
N PHE A 98 15.44 -7.61 -10.91
CA PHE A 98 15.40 -6.37 -11.72
C PHE A 98 15.08 -6.65 -13.20
N GLU A 99 15.50 -7.80 -13.73
CA GLU A 99 15.17 -8.22 -15.08
C GLU A 99 13.66 -8.50 -15.22
N GLY A 100 13.05 -9.16 -14.23
CA GLY A 100 11.61 -9.42 -14.19
C GLY A 100 10.74 -8.16 -14.08
N LEU A 101 11.29 -7.04 -13.60
CA LEU A 101 10.57 -5.75 -13.57
C LEU A 101 10.36 -5.18 -15.00
N ASN A 102 11.11 -5.63 -15.99
CA ASN A 102 10.90 -5.23 -17.38
C ASN A 102 9.65 -5.87 -18.01
N ASP A 103 9.15 -6.96 -17.42
CA ASP A 103 8.00 -7.72 -17.91
C ASP A 103 6.69 -7.34 -17.22
N LEU A 104 6.67 -6.22 -16.46
CA LEU A 104 5.44 -5.74 -15.83
C LEU A 104 4.37 -5.47 -16.89
N PRO A 105 3.16 -6.02 -16.74
CA PRO A 105 2.08 -5.78 -17.66
C PRO A 105 1.68 -4.29 -17.64
N PRO A 106 1.07 -3.78 -18.72
CA PRO A 106 0.47 -2.45 -18.71
C PRO A 106 -0.62 -2.37 -17.64
N PRO A 107 -0.93 -1.17 -17.13
CA PRO A 107 -1.96 -1.00 -16.11
C PRO A 107 -3.30 -1.55 -16.62
N THR A 108 -3.90 -2.44 -15.84
CA THR A 108 -5.22 -2.97 -16.11
C THR A 108 -6.13 -2.66 -14.94
N PHE A 109 -7.33 -2.20 -15.24
CA PHE A 109 -8.37 -2.03 -14.22
C PHE A 109 -9.33 -3.22 -14.25
N VAL A 110 -9.29 -4.04 -13.22
CA VAL A 110 -10.20 -5.18 -13.05
C VAL A 110 -10.83 -5.08 -11.66
N SER A 111 -11.90 -4.28 -11.53
CA SER A 111 -12.59 -4.07 -10.24
C SER A 111 -13.07 -5.38 -9.61
N ASN A 112 -13.56 -6.31 -10.44
CA ASN A 112 -14.06 -7.60 -9.97
C ASN A 112 -12.97 -8.45 -9.31
N ALA A 113 -11.71 -8.29 -9.71
CA ALA A 113 -10.58 -9.01 -9.11
C ALA A 113 -10.41 -8.74 -7.61
N VAL A 114 -10.93 -7.62 -7.11
CA VAL A 114 -10.82 -7.24 -5.70
C VAL A 114 -12.07 -7.67 -4.89
N THR A 115 -13.21 -7.82 -5.55
CA THR A 115 -14.50 -8.10 -4.89
C THR A 115 -14.83 -9.59 -4.83
N GLU A 116 -14.35 -10.37 -5.77
CA GLU A 116 -14.64 -11.81 -5.86
C GLU A 116 -13.84 -12.61 -4.81
N PRO A 117 -14.49 -13.49 -4.02
CA PRO A 117 -13.79 -14.31 -3.03
C PRO A 117 -12.69 -15.19 -3.62
N ASN A 118 -12.87 -15.68 -4.85
CA ASN A 118 -11.91 -16.53 -5.54
C ASN A 118 -10.61 -15.79 -5.89
N ASN A 119 -10.67 -14.47 -6.00
CA ASN A 119 -9.50 -13.62 -6.27
C ASN A 119 -8.67 -13.34 -5.01
N PHE A 120 -9.08 -13.87 -3.87
CA PHE A 120 -8.32 -13.71 -2.64
C PHE A 120 -6.91 -14.31 -2.78
N VAL A 121 -6.80 -15.50 -3.37
CA VAL A 121 -5.53 -16.18 -3.62
C VAL A 121 -4.72 -15.42 -4.69
N GLU A 122 -5.34 -15.04 -5.77
CA GLU A 122 -4.69 -14.26 -6.84
C GLU A 122 -4.23 -12.90 -6.35
N HIS A 123 -5.02 -12.23 -5.51
CA HIS A 123 -4.67 -10.96 -4.91
C HIS A 123 -3.42 -11.05 -4.00
N PHE A 124 -3.22 -12.17 -3.30
CA PHE A 124 -2.04 -12.38 -2.47
C PHE A 124 -0.83 -12.89 -3.24
N ILE A 125 -1.04 -13.61 -4.35
CA ILE A 125 0.04 -14.13 -5.20
C ILE A 125 0.51 -13.06 -6.19
N ASP A 126 -0.45 -12.35 -6.77
CA ASP A 126 -0.20 -11.27 -7.69
C ASP A 126 -0.47 -9.94 -6.99
N SER A 127 0.59 -9.34 -6.46
CA SER A 127 0.51 -7.99 -5.90
C SER A 127 0.43 -6.91 -6.98
N SER A 128 0.21 -7.31 -8.27
CA SER A 128 -0.04 -6.36 -9.33
C SER A 128 -1.25 -5.50 -8.97
N GLY A 129 -1.01 -4.23 -8.78
CA GLY A 129 -2.03 -3.26 -8.46
C GLY A 129 -2.89 -2.98 -9.69
N VAL A 130 -4.15 -2.80 -9.43
CA VAL A 130 -5.04 -2.19 -10.41
C VAL A 130 -4.98 -0.69 -10.15
N VAL A 131 -4.48 0.06 -11.12
CA VAL A 131 -4.22 1.50 -10.95
C VAL A 131 -4.97 2.27 -12.03
N SER A 132 -5.91 3.11 -11.62
CA SER A 132 -6.55 4.05 -12.53
C SER A 132 -5.59 5.21 -12.84
N TRP A 133 -5.83 5.93 -13.92
CA TRP A 133 -5.05 7.12 -14.27
C TRP A 133 -5.09 8.20 -13.15
N ARG A 134 -6.16 8.26 -12.36
CA ARG A 134 -6.31 9.18 -11.22
C ARG A 134 -5.29 8.91 -10.12
N PHE A 135 -4.82 7.69 -10.00
CA PHE A 135 -3.78 7.35 -9.05
C PHE A 135 -2.49 8.17 -9.25
N PHE A 136 -2.21 8.54 -10.50
CA PHE A 136 -1.05 9.38 -10.86
C PHE A 136 -1.37 10.88 -10.89
N SER A 137 -2.61 11.26 -10.56
CA SER A 137 -2.98 12.66 -10.51
C SER A 137 -2.16 13.42 -9.49
N SER A 138 -1.68 14.62 -9.86
CA SER A 138 -1.03 15.52 -8.93
C SER A 138 -2.00 16.14 -7.90
N LYS A 139 -3.32 16.04 -8.17
CA LYS A 139 -4.37 16.50 -7.26
C LYS A 139 -4.99 15.30 -6.57
N SER A 140 -4.68 15.15 -5.29
CA SER A 140 -5.30 14.14 -4.42
C SER A 140 -6.70 14.56 -3.96
N ASP A 141 -7.51 13.57 -3.59
CA ASP A 141 -8.85 13.81 -3.05
C ASP A 141 -8.83 14.14 -1.55
N TYR A 142 -7.69 13.98 -0.88
CA TYR A 142 -7.47 14.34 0.51
C TYR A 142 -6.01 14.73 0.76
N GLU A 143 -5.73 15.32 1.92
CA GLU A 143 -4.39 15.71 2.33
C GLU A 143 -3.65 14.54 2.99
N PHE A 144 -2.33 14.48 2.80
CA PHE A 144 -1.48 13.54 3.52
C PHE A 144 -1.57 13.79 5.03
N VAL A 145 -1.70 12.71 5.79
CA VAL A 145 -1.65 12.73 7.25
C VAL A 145 -0.57 11.78 7.72
N GLU A 146 0.41 12.31 8.47
CA GLU A 146 1.38 11.46 9.15
C GLU A 146 0.70 10.80 10.36
N TRP A 147 0.41 9.54 10.24
CA TRP A 147 -0.33 8.77 11.24
C TRP A 147 0.58 7.77 11.97
N ASP A 148 0.22 7.45 13.19
CA ASP A 148 0.82 6.38 13.97
C ASP A 148 -0.27 5.75 14.85
N PHE A 149 -0.66 4.53 14.50
CA PHE A 149 -1.63 3.73 15.25
C PHE A 149 -0.95 2.80 16.28
N SER A 150 0.39 2.74 16.30
CA SER A 150 1.13 1.90 17.24
C SER A 150 1.11 2.45 18.67
N GLY A 151 0.78 3.75 18.81
CA GLY A 151 0.86 4.47 20.07
C GLY A 151 2.31 4.84 20.44
N HIS A 152 2.45 5.90 21.24
CA HIS A 152 3.76 6.33 21.72
C HIS A 152 4.14 5.50 22.97
N GLY A 153 4.99 4.48 22.80
CA GLY A 153 5.52 3.68 23.90
C GLY A 153 5.82 2.24 23.54
N GLU A 154 6.23 1.48 24.54
CA GLU A 154 6.41 0.03 24.43
C GLU A 154 5.05 -0.67 24.41
N ASN A 155 4.31 -0.56 23.31
CA ASN A 155 3.06 -1.28 23.16
C ASN A 155 3.33 -2.76 22.95
N SER A 156 2.58 -3.58 23.66
CA SER A 156 2.60 -5.02 23.41
C SER A 156 1.86 -5.33 22.10
N ASN A 157 2.16 -6.47 21.49
CA ASN A 157 1.39 -6.98 20.34
C ASN A 157 -0.12 -7.04 20.62
N ALA A 158 -0.50 -7.18 21.90
CA ALA A 158 -1.91 -7.20 22.31
C ALA A 158 -2.55 -5.81 22.17
N ASP A 159 -1.82 -4.73 22.50
CA ASP A 159 -2.30 -3.36 22.36
C ASP A 159 -2.45 -2.97 20.88
N GLU A 160 -1.48 -3.35 20.06
CA GLU A 160 -1.57 -3.15 18.61
C GLU A 160 -2.75 -3.92 18.01
N ALA A 161 -2.93 -5.17 18.41
CA ALA A 161 -4.07 -5.96 17.98
C ALA A 161 -5.39 -5.32 18.41
N ALA A 162 -5.50 -4.82 19.65
CA ALA A 162 -6.70 -4.15 20.15
C ALA A 162 -7.01 -2.88 19.33
N THR A 163 -5.99 -2.10 18.97
CA THR A 163 -6.14 -0.93 18.10
C THR A 163 -6.67 -1.33 16.72
N LEU A 164 -6.10 -2.35 16.10
CA LEU A 164 -6.54 -2.85 14.79
C LEU A 164 -7.97 -3.39 14.83
N PHE A 165 -8.35 -4.09 15.89
CA PHE A 165 -9.74 -4.55 16.08
C PHE A 165 -10.69 -3.38 16.26
N GLY A 166 -10.28 -2.32 16.96
CA GLY A 166 -11.06 -1.09 17.09
C GLY A 166 -11.35 -0.46 15.71
N ILE A 167 -10.34 -0.30 14.88
CA ILE A 167 -10.50 0.23 13.52
C ILE A 167 -11.44 -0.66 12.69
N LEU A 168 -11.29 -1.99 12.75
CA LEU A 168 -12.19 -2.91 12.04
C LEU A 168 -13.64 -2.76 12.49
N ALA A 169 -13.88 -2.58 13.79
CA ALA A 169 -15.21 -2.36 14.32
C ALA A 169 -15.84 -1.05 13.83
N GLU A 170 -15.05 0.03 13.75
CA GLU A 170 -15.46 1.31 13.17
C GLU A 170 -15.82 1.19 11.69
N MET A 171 -15.14 0.31 10.95
CA MET A 171 -15.49 -0.06 9.57
C MET A 171 -16.77 -0.92 9.45
N GLY A 172 -17.42 -1.25 10.55
CA GLY A 172 -18.55 -2.18 10.58
C GLY A 172 -18.16 -3.62 10.22
N LYS A 173 -16.90 -4.01 10.48
CA LYS A 173 -16.39 -5.36 10.26
C LYS A 173 -16.26 -6.10 11.58
N GLU A 174 -16.73 -7.34 11.61
CA GLU A 174 -16.52 -8.25 12.73
C GLU A 174 -15.25 -9.07 12.49
N ALA A 175 -14.40 -9.14 13.51
CA ALA A 175 -13.20 -9.97 13.48
C ALA A 175 -13.43 -11.25 14.27
N TYR A 176 -13.08 -12.39 13.69
CA TYR A 176 -13.21 -13.70 14.31
C TYR A 176 -11.83 -14.34 14.45
N GLN A 177 -11.58 -14.92 15.62
CA GLN A 177 -10.39 -15.72 15.87
C GLN A 177 -10.79 -17.20 15.94
N ALA A 178 -10.17 -18.04 15.13
CA ALA A 178 -10.25 -19.49 15.27
C ALA A 178 -9.07 -19.97 16.14
N VAL A 179 -9.35 -20.66 17.22
CA VAL A 179 -8.35 -21.31 18.06
C VAL A 179 -8.45 -22.82 17.80
N TYR A 180 -7.35 -23.41 17.33
CA TYR A 180 -7.24 -24.86 17.04
C TYR A 180 -6.48 -25.57 18.15
#